data_3f26f87324b508904581fe0c96d6d0a3
#
_entry.id   3f26f87324b508904581fe0c96d6d0a3
#
_cell.length_a   1.000
_cell.length_b   1.000
_cell.length_c   1.000
_cell.angle_alpha   90.00
_cell.angle_beta   90.00
_cell.angle_gamma   90.00
#
_symmetry.space_group_name_H-M   'P 1'
#
loop_
_entity.id
_entity.type
_entity.pdbx_description
1 polymer ?
#
loop_
_entity_poly.entity_id
_entity_poly.type
_entity_poly.pdbx_seq_one_letter_code
_entity_poly.pdbx_strand_id
1 'polypeptide(L)'
;MQNKTETNSEIRSLGFSGVKWASIGRFSSQGISFVLGLILARLLLPSDYGMLGMLGVFTAFTGSFIDCGFGSALIRKLNRTEIDCSTVFYYNLVTSLLVYGILFCCAPFIAGFYKQSLLTDVTRIACLTIPIGALCSVHSNILYFQLRFKDIAIGNILATILSGLSLIHI
;
A
#
# COMPACT_ATOMS: atom_id res chain seq x y z
N MET A 1 -39.52 -15.93 10.88
CA MET A 1 -38.91 -14.70 11.46
C MET A 1 -37.59 -14.96 12.18
N GLN A 2 -37.33 -16.15 12.72
CA GLN A 2 -36.09 -16.53 13.43
C GLN A 2 -34.80 -16.46 12.56
N ASN A 3 -34.89 -16.87 11.30
CA ASN A 3 -33.71 -16.95 10.42
C ASN A 3 -33.05 -15.59 10.09
N LYS A 4 -33.81 -14.50 10.16
CA LYS A 4 -33.34 -13.15 9.86
C LYS A 4 -32.57 -12.49 11.05
N THR A 5 -32.87 -12.90 12.27
CA THR A 5 -32.22 -12.42 13.49
C THR A 5 -30.87 -13.11 13.72
N GLU A 6 -30.77 -14.40 13.41
CA GLU A 6 -29.50 -15.16 13.49
C GLU A 6 -28.51 -14.67 12.46
N THR A 7 -28.95 -14.47 11.21
CA THR A 7 -28.09 -13.89 10.15
C THR A 7 -27.55 -12.49 10.50
N ASN A 8 -28.38 -11.65 11.13
CA ASN A 8 -27.96 -10.32 11.56
C ASN A 8 -26.96 -10.35 12.74
N SER A 9 -27.05 -11.32 13.64
CA SER A 9 -26.11 -11.47 14.75
C SER A 9 -24.75 -12.00 14.27
N GLU A 10 -24.75 -12.91 13.30
CA GLU A 10 -23.53 -13.41 12.65
C GLU A 10 -22.79 -12.31 11.86
N ILE A 11 -23.53 -11.54 11.05
CA ILE A 11 -22.94 -10.42 10.30
C ILE A 11 -22.36 -9.37 11.25
N ARG A 12 -23.03 -9.08 12.37
CA ARG A 12 -22.50 -8.18 13.40
C ARG A 12 -21.23 -8.72 14.05
N SER A 13 -21.20 -10.00 14.41
CA SER A 13 -20.02 -10.61 15.04
C SER A 13 -18.82 -10.63 14.09
N LEU A 14 -19.03 -10.94 12.81
CA LEU A 14 -18.00 -10.88 11.76
C LEU A 14 -17.50 -9.43 11.56
N GLY A 15 -18.41 -8.46 11.55
CA GLY A 15 -18.07 -7.05 11.45
C GLY A 15 -17.23 -6.56 12.63
N PHE A 16 -17.62 -6.89 13.87
CA PHE A 16 -16.86 -6.55 15.06
C PHE A 16 -15.48 -7.23 15.10
N SER A 17 -15.41 -8.49 14.72
CA SER A 17 -14.13 -9.21 14.59
C SER A 17 -13.24 -8.57 13.53
N GLY A 18 -13.81 -8.18 12.39
CA GLY A 18 -13.11 -7.48 11.31
C GLY A 18 -12.50 -6.15 11.76
N VAL A 19 -13.29 -5.32 12.45
CA VAL A 19 -12.83 -4.03 13.00
C VAL A 19 -11.71 -4.24 14.02
N LYS A 20 -11.83 -5.22 14.92
CA LYS A 20 -10.77 -5.53 15.90
C LYS A 20 -9.46 -5.90 15.20
N TRP A 21 -9.49 -6.85 14.26
CA TRP A 21 -8.29 -7.27 13.54
C TRP A 21 -7.70 -6.18 12.67
N ALA A 22 -8.53 -5.38 12.00
CA ALA A 22 -8.07 -4.23 11.23
C ALA A 22 -7.41 -3.17 12.11
N SER A 23 -7.97 -2.90 13.30
CA SER A 23 -7.39 -1.96 14.26
C SER A 23 -6.07 -2.49 14.81
N ILE A 24 -6.01 -3.74 15.27
CA ILE A 24 -4.79 -4.36 15.77
C ILE A 24 -3.69 -4.33 14.70
N GLY A 25 -4.02 -4.71 13.45
CA GLY A 25 -3.08 -4.68 12.35
C GLY A 25 -2.51 -3.29 12.08
N ARG A 26 -3.37 -2.27 12.05
CA ARG A 26 -2.95 -0.88 11.83
C ARG A 26 -2.10 -0.32 12.97
N PHE A 27 -2.54 -0.49 14.22
CA PHE A 27 -1.79 0.00 15.38
C PHE A 27 -0.44 -0.71 15.53
N SER A 28 -0.39 -2.02 15.32
CA SER A 28 0.86 -2.78 15.38
C SER A 28 1.84 -2.35 14.29
N SER A 29 1.39 -2.27 13.03
CA SER A 29 2.23 -1.81 11.93
C SER A 29 2.70 -0.37 12.12
N GLN A 30 1.83 0.52 12.62
CA GLN A 30 2.18 1.91 12.89
C GLN A 30 3.18 2.03 14.05
N GLY A 31 3.01 1.23 15.11
CA GLY A 31 3.96 1.18 16.24
C GLY A 31 5.35 0.69 15.80
N ILE A 32 5.41 -0.38 15.01
CA ILE A 32 6.65 -0.89 14.44
C ILE A 32 7.31 0.17 13.55
N SER A 33 6.55 0.77 12.64
CA SER A 33 7.06 1.84 11.74
C SER A 33 7.56 3.05 12.51
N PHE A 34 6.92 3.42 13.62
CA PHE A 34 7.37 4.50 14.49
C PHE A 34 8.72 4.19 15.15
N VAL A 35 8.88 2.98 15.70
CA VAL A 35 10.15 2.56 16.30
C VAL A 35 11.27 2.52 15.25
N LEU A 36 10.99 1.96 14.07
CA LEU A 36 11.93 1.95 12.94
C LEU A 36 12.29 3.37 12.49
N GLY A 37 11.31 4.28 12.43
CA GLY A 37 11.52 5.68 12.12
C GLY A 37 12.46 6.37 13.12
N LEU A 38 12.34 6.07 14.43
CA LEU A 38 13.25 6.59 15.46
C LEU A 38 14.67 6.06 15.31
N ILE A 39 14.82 4.77 14.98
CA ILE A 39 16.14 4.16 14.73
C ILE A 39 16.78 4.81 13.51
N LEU A 40 16.05 4.93 12.43
CA LEU A 40 16.50 5.58 11.20
C LEU A 40 16.87 7.04 11.42
N ALA A 41 16.09 7.79 12.21
CA ALA A 41 16.38 9.19 12.52
C ALA A 41 17.69 9.37 13.27
N ARG A 42 18.19 8.33 13.95
CA ARG A 42 19.50 8.34 14.61
C ARG A 42 20.66 7.89 13.71
N LEU A 43 20.35 7.09 12.69
CA LEU A 43 21.35 6.49 11.80
C LEU A 43 21.60 7.31 10.54
N LEU A 44 20.55 7.96 10.00
CA LEU A 44 20.64 8.73 8.76
C LEU A 44 20.99 10.18 9.02
N LEU A 45 21.74 10.75 8.08
CA LEU A 45 22.01 12.18 8.07
C LEU A 45 20.74 12.97 7.70
N PRO A 46 20.57 14.21 8.18
CA PRO A 46 19.40 15.04 7.84
C PRO A 46 19.19 15.24 6.33
N SER A 47 20.29 15.21 5.55
CA SER A 47 20.26 15.27 4.07
C SER A 47 19.52 14.07 3.45
N ASP A 48 19.76 12.87 3.99
CA ASP A 48 19.19 11.62 3.49
C ASP A 48 17.69 11.53 3.83
N TYR A 49 17.34 12.02 5.03
CA TYR A 49 15.95 12.18 5.44
C TYR A 49 15.18 13.16 4.54
N GLY A 50 15.84 14.26 4.14
CA GLY A 50 15.29 15.20 3.17
C GLY A 50 15.01 14.54 1.82
N MET A 51 15.92 13.70 1.35
CA MET A 51 15.77 12.95 0.09
C MET A 51 14.59 11.96 0.14
N LEU A 52 14.46 11.21 1.24
CA LEU A 52 13.31 10.31 1.47
C LEU A 52 11.99 11.07 1.54
N GLY A 53 11.98 12.26 2.15
CA GLY A 53 10.79 13.11 2.22
C GLY A 53 10.34 13.60 0.84
N MET A 54 11.28 13.99 -0.02
CA MET A 54 10.99 14.37 -1.40
C MET A 54 10.37 13.20 -2.19
N LEU A 55 10.96 12.01 -2.08
CA LEU A 55 10.41 10.81 -2.72
C LEU A 55 9.02 10.44 -2.18
N GLY A 56 8.79 10.63 -0.89
CA GLY A 56 7.50 10.39 -0.24
C GLY A 56 6.36 11.20 -0.86
N VAL A 57 6.60 12.44 -1.23
CA VAL A 57 5.60 13.28 -1.91
C VAL A 57 5.23 12.69 -3.27
N PHE A 58 6.21 12.29 -4.07
CA PHE A 58 5.96 11.70 -5.39
C PHE A 58 5.25 10.35 -5.30
N THR A 59 5.65 9.49 -4.37
CA THR A 59 5.02 8.18 -4.18
C THR A 59 3.60 8.31 -3.64
N ALA A 60 3.32 9.22 -2.72
CA ALA A 60 1.99 9.46 -2.19
C ALA A 60 1.03 10.00 -3.27
N PHE A 61 1.51 10.97 -4.06
CA PHE A 61 0.76 11.52 -5.17
C PHE A 61 0.41 10.44 -6.21
N THR A 62 1.40 9.64 -6.59
CA THR A 62 1.25 8.55 -7.53
C THR A 62 0.29 7.47 -7.03
N GLY A 63 0.37 7.08 -5.75
CA GLY A 63 -0.53 6.12 -5.13
C GLY A 63 -2.00 6.55 -5.24
N SER A 64 -2.28 7.83 -5.04
CA SER A 64 -3.63 8.39 -5.17
C SER A 64 -4.17 8.30 -6.61
N PHE A 65 -3.31 8.46 -7.62
CA PHE A 65 -3.70 8.33 -9.03
C PHE A 65 -3.97 6.88 -9.44
N ILE A 66 -3.18 5.93 -8.95
CA ILE A 66 -3.34 4.51 -9.31
C ILE A 66 -4.61 3.96 -8.69
N ASP A 67 -4.89 4.32 -7.45
CA ASP A 67 -6.09 3.82 -6.75
C ASP A 67 -7.38 4.34 -7.39
N CYS A 68 -7.43 5.55 -7.94
CA CYS A 68 -8.56 6.20 -8.63
C CYS A 68 -9.96 5.77 -8.15
N GLY A 69 -10.07 5.15 -6.97
CA GLY A 69 -11.31 4.64 -6.41
C GLY A 69 -11.83 3.31 -6.99
N PHE A 70 -11.12 2.69 -7.94
CA PHE A 70 -11.56 1.42 -8.54
C PHE A 70 -11.61 0.28 -7.52
N GLY A 71 -10.64 0.21 -6.59
CA GLY A 71 -10.67 -0.74 -5.49
C GLY A 71 -11.92 -0.57 -4.63
N SER A 72 -12.24 0.66 -4.24
CA SER A 72 -13.43 0.96 -3.45
C SER A 72 -14.74 0.80 -4.23
N ALA A 73 -14.76 1.07 -5.54
CA ALA A 73 -15.90 0.81 -6.41
C ALA A 73 -16.18 -0.69 -6.52
N LEU A 74 -15.12 -1.50 -6.67
CA LEU A 74 -15.21 -2.95 -6.71
C LEU A 74 -15.75 -3.52 -5.38
N ILE A 75 -15.36 -2.92 -4.24
CA ILE A 75 -15.87 -3.30 -2.91
C ILE A 75 -17.38 -3.04 -2.78
N ARG A 76 -17.88 -1.98 -3.36
CA ARG A 76 -19.31 -1.58 -3.27
C ARG A 76 -20.23 -2.35 -4.22
N LYS A 77 -19.69 -2.96 -5.28
CA LYS A 77 -20.49 -3.71 -6.25
C LYS A 77 -21.02 -5.03 -5.64
N LEU A 78 -22.33 -5.18 -5.50
CA LEU A 78 -22.99 -6.35 -4.89
C LEU A 78 -22.88 -7.61 -5.76
N ASN A 79 -23.05 -7.47 -7.09
CA ASN A 79 -22.96 -8.57 -8.06
C ASN A 79 -21.63 -8.49 -8.81
N ARG A 80 -20.58 -9.00 -8.20
CA ARG A 80 -19.22 -9.00 -8.76
C ARG A 80 -19.02 -10.26 -9.59
N THR A 81 -18.41 -10.08 -10.74
CA THR A 81 -17.97 -11.18 -11.59
C THR A 81 -16.45 -11.27 -11.56
N GLU A 82 -15.89 -12.42 -11.91
CA GLU A 82 -14.44 -12.58 -12.08
C GLU A 82 -13.90 -11.63 -13.15
N ILE A 83 -14.74 -11.29 -14.13
CA ILE A 83 -14.41 -10.33 -15.19
C ILE A 83 -14.17 -8.93 -14.61
N ASP A 84 -14.98 -8.50 -13.64
CA ASP A 84 -14.79 -7.20 -12.97
C ASP A 84 -13.45 -7.13 -12.24
N CYS A 85 -13.09 -8.20 -11.51
CA CYS A 85 -11.81 -8.28 -10.80
C CYS A 85 -10.63 -8.26 -11.78
N SER A 86 -10.73 -8.99 -12.87
CA SER A 86 -9.71 -9.01 -13.93
C SER A 86 -9.57 -7.64 -14.61
N THR A 87 -10.69 -6.98 -14.88
CA THR A 87 -10.68 -5.64 -15.50
C THR A 87 -9.96 -4.63 -14.61
N VAL A 88 -10.28 -4.60 -13.32
CA VAL A 88 -9.62 -3.71 -12.36
C VAL A 88 -8.12 -4.05 -12.23
N PHE A 89 -7.78 -5.34 -12.27
CA PHE A 89 -6.39 -5.78 -12.24
C PHE A 89 -5.59 -5.24 -13.44
N TYR A 90 -6.07 -5.48 -14.65
CA TYR A 90 -5.39 -5.01 -15.86
C TYR A 90 -5.33 -3.48 -15.94
N TYR A 91 -6.41 -2.80 -15.53
CA TYR A 91 -6.43 -1.35 -15.46
C TYR A 91 -5.36 -0.81 -14.51
N ASN A 92 -5.30 -1.32 -13.28
CA ASN A 92 -4.30 -0.90 -12.29
C ASN A 92 -2.88 -1.21 -12.77
N LEU A 93 -2.68 -2.37 -13.41
CA LEU A 93 -1.36 -2.76 -13.92
C LEU A 93 -0.92 -1.83 -15.06
N VAL A 94 -1.78 -1.58 -16.03
CA VAL A 94 -1.46 -0.68 -17.16
C VAL A 94 -1.20 0.74 -16.67
N THR A 95 -2.07 1.26 -15.80
CA THR A 95 -1.94 2.60 -15.24
C THR A 95 -0.66 2.74 -14.42
N SER A 96 -0.33 1.75 -13.59
CA SER A 96 0.89 1.77 -12.78
C SER A 96 2.16 1.71 -13.64
N LEU A 97 2.16 0.93 -14.72
CA LEU A 97 3.27 0.88 -15.68
C LEU A 97 3.43 2.20 -16.44
N LEU A 98 2.34 2.83 -16.86
CA LEU A 98 2.37 4.15 -17.50
C LEU A 98 2.94 5.21 -16.55
N VAL A 99 2.44 5.27 -15.32
CA VAL A 99 2.93 6.23 -14.31
C VAL A 99 4.39 5.98 -13.97
N TYR A 100 4.80 4.70 -13.81
CA TYR A 100 6.20 4.34 -13.63
C TYR A 100 7.07 4.81 -14.79
N GLY A 101 6.64 4.59 -16.04
CA GLY A 101 7.35 5.04 -17.23
C GLY A 101 7.53 6.56 -17.29
N ILE A 102 6.47 7.32 -16.96
CA ILE A 102 6.51 8.79 -16.89
C ILE A 102 7.50 9.23 -15.82
N LEU A 103 7.43 8.68 -14.61
CA LEU A 103 8.33 9.02 -13.51
C LEU A 103 9.78 8.62 -13.80
N PHE A 104 10.00 7.47 -14.46
CA PHE A 104 11.33 7.04 -14.89
C PHE A 104 11.98 8.03 -15.87
N CYS A 105 11.19 8.54 -16.83
CA CYS A 105 11.65 9.57 -17.78
C CYS A 105 11.84 10.93 -17.10
N CYS A 106 11.00 11.28 -16.12
CA CYS A 106 11.06 12.54 -15.39
C CYS A 106 12.14 12.52 -14.29
N ALA A 107 12.66 11.39 -13.88
CA ALA A 107 13.64 11.27 -12.80
C ALA A 107 14.86 12.20 -12.98
N PRO A 108 15.53 12.32 -14.15
CA PRO A 108 16.64 13.24 -14.33
C PRO A 108 16.23 14.71 -14.20
N PHE A 109 15.00 15.08 -14.61
CA PHE A 109 14.50 16.44 -14.44
C PHE A 109 14.26 16.77 -12.97
N ILE A 110 13.72 15.82 -12.20
CA ILE A 110 13.53 15.94 -10.76
C ILE A 110 14.89 16.11 -10.06
N ALA A 111 15.86 15.27 -10.39
CA ALA A 111 17.21 15.35 -9.83
C ALA A 111 17.91 16.67 -10.17
N GLY A 112 17.74 17.17 -11.39
CA GLY A 112 18.24 18.48 -11.84
C GLY A 112 17.62 19.64 -11.05
N PHE A 113 16.31 19.60 -10.80
CA PHE A 113 15.59 20.61 -10.02
C PHE A 113 16.12 20.68 -8.58
N TYR A 114 16.34 19.51 -7.95
CA TYR A 114 16.87 19.43 -6.58
C TYR A 114 18.41 19.51 -6.51
N LYS A 115 19.10 19.60 -7.64
CA LYS A 115 20.57 19.64 -7.75
C LYS A 115 21.27 18.46 -7.05
N GLN A 116 20.65 17.28 -7.09
CA GLN A 116 21.17 16.05 -6.50
C GLN A 116 21.15 14.91 -7.52
N SER A 117 22.29 14.54 -8.06
CA SER A 117 22.40 13.47 -9.08
C SER A 117 21.96 12.10 -8.56
N LEU A 118 22.23 11.81 -7.28
CA LEU A 118 21.85 10.55 -6.63
C LEU A 118 20.33 10.33 -6.62
N LEU A 119 19.55 11.41 -6.64
CA LEU A 119 18.11 11.37 -6.63
C LEU A 119 17.52 10.68 -7.88
N THR A 120 18.24 10.67 -9.01
CA THR A 120 17.82 10.00 -10.23
C THR A 120 17.69 8.49 -10.03
N ASP A 121 18.73 7.86 -9.49
CA ASP A 121 18.79 6.42 -9.31
C ASP A 121 17.85 5.97 -8.19
N VAL A 122 17.82 6.72 -7.10
CA VAL A 122 16.93 6.46 -5.98
C VAL A 122 15.46 6.58 -6.40
N THR A 123 15.09 7.59 -7.21
CA THR A 123 13.73 7.75 -7.75
C THR A 123 13.36 6.59 -8.65
N ARG A 124 14.24 6.14 -9.55
CA ARG A 124 13.98 5.01 -10.45
C ARG A 124 13.72 3.72 -9.69
N ILE A 125 14.54 3.43 -8.68
CA ILE A 125 14.39 2.23 -7.86
C ILE A 125 13.14 2.33 -6.98
N ALA A 126 12.91 3.46 -6.31
CA ALA A 126 11.77 3.67 -5.45
C ALA A 126 10.44 3.58 -6.22
N CYS A 127 10.37 4.14 -7.42
CA CYS A 127 9.16 4.09 -8.25
C CYS A 127 8.83 2.67 -8.74
N LEU A 128 9.78 1.72 -8.71
CA LEU A 128 9.52 0.31 -9.03
C LEU A 128 8.51 -0.33 -8.05
N THR A 129 8.39 0.22 -6.85
CA THR A 129 7.37 -0.23 -5.88
C THR A 129 5.94 0.00 -6.38
N ILE A 130 5.72 0.91 -7.32
CA ILE A 130 4.41 1.28 -7.87
C ILE A 130 3.76 0.12 -8.64
N PRO A 131 4.39 -0.46 -9.68
CA PRO A 131 3.83 -1.61 -10.38
C PRO A 131 3.76 -2.86 -9.49
N ILE A 132 4.71 -3.06 -8.58
CA ILE A 132 4.66 -4.17 -7.61
C ILE A 132 3.44 -4.00 -6.68
N GLY A 133 3.20 -2.80 -6.19
CA GLY A 133 2.02 -2.48 -5.37
C GLY A 133 0.69 -2.71 -6.12
N ALA A 134 0.63 -2.36 -7.40
CA ALA A 134 -0.53 -2.60 -8.24
C ALA A 134 -0.85 -4.10 -8.39
N LEU A 135 0.16 -4.95 -8.52
CA LEU A 135 -0.02 -6.42 -8.54
C LEU A 135 -0.60 -6.94 -7.22
N CYS A 136 -0.15 -6.38 -6.09
CA CYS A 136 -0.61 -6.80 -4.76
C CYS A 136 -2.00 -6.25 -4.41
N SER A 137 -2.41 -5.10 -4.98
CA SER A 137 -3.63 -4.39 -4.60
C SER A 137 -4.90 -5.23 -4.82
N VAL A 138 -4.99 -5.94 -5.94
CA VAL A 138 -6.16 -6.77 -6.27
C VAL A 138 -6.27 -7.97 -5.33
N HIS A 139 -5.15 -8.62 -5.00
CA HIS A 139 -5.14 -9.72 -4.03
C HIS A 139 -5.60 -9.25 -2.65
N SER A 140 -5.14 -8.08 -2.22
CA SER A 140 -5.59 -7.45 -0.98
C SER A 140 -7.09 -7.16 -1.01
N ASN A 141 -7.62 -6.64 -2.11
CA ASN A 141 -9.04 -6.37 -2.28
C ASN A 141 -9.89 -7.66 -2.20
N ILE A 142 -9.42 -8.77 -2.78
CA ILE A 142 -10.10 -10.08 -2.68
C ILE A 142 -10.18 -10.54 -1.22
N LEU A 143 -9.10 -10.40 -0.45
CA LEU A 143 -9.09 -10.73 0.98
C LEU A 143 -10.03 -9.83 1.79
N TYR A 144 -10.14 -8.54 1.45
CA TYR A 144 -11.13 -7.64 2.04
C TYR A 144 -12.56 -8.09 1.76
N PHE A 145 -12.85 -8.60 0.55
CA PHE A 145 -14.17 -9.13 0.21
C PHE A 145 -14.54 -10.38 0.99
N GLN A 146 -13.57 -11.26 1.21
CA GLN A 146 -13.76 -12.48 1.97
C GLN A 146 -13.84 -12.21 3.48
N LEU A 147 -13.79 -10.94 3.91
CA LEU A 147 -13.76 -10.54 5.32
C LEU A 147 -12.62 -11.18 6.12
N ARG A 148 -11.55 -11.58 5.43
CA ARG A 148 -10.37 -12.21 6.02
C ARG A 148 -9.39 -11.19 6.60
N PHE A 149 -9.89 -10.31 7.44
CA PHE A 149 -9.11 -9.21 8.05
C PHE A 149 -7.94 -9.69 8.90
N LYS A 150 -8.06 -10.89 9.47
CA LYS A 150 -6.97 -11.52 10.24
C LYS A 150 -5.73 -11.76 9.37
N ASP A 151 -5.93 -12.34 8.19
CA ASP A 151 -4.82 -12.67 7.30
C ASP A 151 -4.15 -11.41 6.75
N ILE A 152 -4.96 -10.38 6.45
CA ILE A 152 -4.47 -9.07 6.04
C ILE A 152 -3.64 -8.43 7.17
N ALA A 153 -4.12 -8.48 8.41
CA ALA A 153 -3.40 -7.92 9.55
C ALA A 153 -2.06 -8.62 9.78
N ILE A 154 -2.06 -9.96 9.75
CA ILE A 154 -0.84 -10.76 9.92
C ILE A 154 0.15 -10.48 8.77
N GLY A 155 -0.34 -10.45 7.53
CA GLY A 155 0.49 -10.13 6.37
C GLY A 155 1.15 -8.75 6.47
N ASN A 156 0.41 -7.73 6.87
CA ASN A 156 0.93 -6.38 7.04
C ASN A 156 1.96 -6.30 8.17
N ILE A 157 1.74 -6.97 9.30
CA ILE A 157 2.69 -7.01 10.42
C ILE A 157 3.97 -7.70 9.99
N LEU A 158 3.88 -8.87 9.35
CA LEU A 158 5.05 -9.61 8.86
C LEU A 158 5.83 -8.80 7.83
N ALA A 159 5.14 -8.16 6.87
CA ALA A 159 5.77 -7.31 5.88
C ALA A 159 6.51 -6.13 6.52
N THR A 160 5.92 -5.50 7.54
CA THR A 160 6.54 -4.38 8.25
C THR A 160 7.77 -4.83 9.03
N ILE A 161 7.73 -5.99 9.70
CA ILE A 161 8.88 -6.55 10.42
C ILE A 161 10.01 -6.91 9.46
N LEU A 162 9.70 -7.62 8.36
CA LEU A 162 10.69 -8.01 7.34
C LEU A 162 11.34 -6.79 6.70
N SER A 163 10.54 -5.77 6.35
CA SER A 163 11.04 -4.51 5.82
C SER A 163 11.98 -3.81 6.81
N GLY A 164 11.59 -3.78 8.10
CA GLY A 164 12.41 -3.19 9.14
C GLY A 164 13.71 -3.92 9.38
N LEU A 165 13.69 -5.25 9.41
CA LEU A 165 14.91 -6.06 9.53
C LEU A 165 15.85 -5.89 8.34
N SER A 166 15.30 -5.84 7.12
CA SER A 166 16.08 -5.58 5.91
C SER A 166 16.77 -4.21 5.97
N LEU A 167 16.08 -3.22 6.48
CA LEU A 167 16.58 -1.84 6.58
C LEU A 167 17.69 -1.70 7.65
N ILE A 168 17.64 -2.49 8.72
CA ILE A 168 18.68 -2.50 9.78
C ILE A 168 19.92 -3.28 9.33
N HIS A 169 19.75 -4.23 8.41
CA HIS A 169 20.86 -5.06 7.93
C HIS A 169 21.75 -4.36 6.88
N ILE A 170 21.25 -3.31 6.21
CA ILE A 170 21.98 -2.50 5.24
C ILE A 170 22.76 -1.41 5.94
#